data_139fe7692a3a27d05d4ac48397c89938
#
_entry.id   139fe7692a3a27d05d4ac48397c89938
#
_cell.length_a   1.000
_cell.length_b   1.000
_cell.length_c   1.000
_cell.angle_alpha   90.00
_cell.angle_beta   90.00
_cell.angle_gamma   90.00
#
_symmetry.space_group_name_H-M   'P 1'
#
loop_
_entity.id
_entity.type
_entity.pdbx_description
1 polymer ?
#
loop_
_entity_poly.entity_id
_entity_poly.type
_entity_poly.pdbx_seq_one_letter_code
_entity_poly.pdbx_strand_id
1 'polypeptide(L)'
;MSRNIEEDVKVVGLIPFWLDKEGGVDLKKVAGKYLIEYTVELLNSSSFIQETVIYSSNKEVMKYISEESDVKHLNRPESLDNEKVLLEEIISQFLNDYDFDILVLMRPFCPFIRKSTIDECINSIKTGKNDSAFTALEFQQFSWFRGEPLNFNIEQFSPKLKNVDAVTVEQGLTHIISKDSFIKNKSRIGANPFVKIINHFEGHEIKDDYDYEIAELIVNSGMYKGPFYE
;
A
#
# COMPACT_ATOMS: atom_id res chain seq x y z
N MET A 1 -31.70 -21.44 -6.00
CA MET A 1 -31.58 -20.33 -5.04
C MET A 1 -30.12 -19.87 -5.10
N SER A 2 -29.84 -18.86 -5.91
CA SER A 2 -28.52 -18.22 -5.96
C SER A 2 -28.38 -17.40 -4.68
N ARG A 3 -27.48 -17.80 -3.79
CA ARG A 3 -27.03 -16.93 -2.69
C ARG A 3 -26.45 -15.65 -3.31
N ASN A 4 -26.91 -14.50 -2.87
CA ASN A 4 -26.24 -13.23 -3.16
C ASN A 4 -24.82 -13.31 -2.57
N ILE A 5 -23.82 -13.44 -3.45
CA ILE A 5 -22.40 -13.58 -3.10
C ILE A 5 -21.80 -12.22 -2.64
N GLU A 6 -22.56 -11.13 -2.71
CA GLU A 6 -22.06 -9.77 -2.46
C GLU A 6 -21.98 -9.34 -0.99
N GLU A 7 -22.66 -10.02 -0.05
CA GLU A 7 -22.78 -9.53 1.34
C GLU A 7 -21.81 -10.15 2.35
N ASP A 8 -20.97 -11.13 1.98
CA ASP A 8 -20.23 -11.95 2.96
C ASP A 8 -18.70 -11.95 2.78
N VAL A 9 -18.13 -11.13 1.89
CA VAL A 9 -16.67 -11.09 1.66
C VAL A 9 -16.00 -10.20 2.70
N LYS A 10 -15.21 -10.83 3.58
CA LYS A 10 -14.46 -10.13 4.64
C LYS A 10 -13.19 -9.49 4.07
N VAL A 11 -13.17 -8.16 4.00
CA VAL A 11 -12.02 -7.36 3.59
C VAL A 11 -11.36 -6.77 4.84
N VAL A 12 -10.07 -7.04 5.01
CA VAL A 12 -9.29 -6.59 6.18
C VAL A 12 -8.13 -5.70 5.72
N GLY A 13 -8.02 -4.51 6.32
CA GLY A 13 -6.86 -3.65 6.21
C GLY A 13 -5.75 -4.11 7.15
N LEU A 14 -4.56 -4.38 6.63
CA LEU A 14 -3.40 -4.79 7.40
C LEU A 14 -2.29 -3.76 7.30
N ILE A 15 -1.86 -3.26 8.45
CA ILE A 15 -0.69 -2.40 8.60
C ILE A 15 0.38 -3.19 9.35
N PRO A 16 1.34 -3.83 8.66
CA PRO A 16 2.48 -4.41 9.32
C PRO A 16 3.39 -3.30 9.82
N PHE A 17 3.61 -3.26 11.13
CA PHE A 17 4.39 -2.21 11.74
C PHE A 17 5.48 -2.79 12.65
N TRP A 18 6.68 -2.30 12.46
CA TRP A 18 7.81 -2.59 13.33
C TRP A 18 8.26 -1.31 14.02
N LEU A 19 8.08 -1.26 15.34
CA LEU A 19 8.52 -0.13 16.13
C LEU A 19 10.03 -0.24 16.36
N ASP A 20 10.81 0.44 15.54
CA ASP A 20 12.26 0.52 15.73
C ASP A 20 12.60 1.32 16.98
N LYS A 21 13.58 0.82 17.76
CA LYS A 21 14.04 1.48 18.99
C LYS A 21 14.81 2.78 18.72
N GLU A 22 15.25 3.00 17.49
CA GLU A 22 16.06 4.15 17.07
C GLU A 22 15.24 5.31 16.49
N GLY A 23 13.90 5.22 16.47
CA GLY A 23 13.00 6.31 16.06
C GLY A 23 13.05 6.60 14.56
N GLY A 24 12.99 5.55 13.73
CA GLY A 24 12.99 5.64 12.30
C GLY A 24 11.90 6.54 11.69
N VAL A 25 11.85 6.63 10.37
CA VAL A 25 10.89 7.45 9.60
C VAL A 25 9.44 7.18 10.00
N ASP A 26 9.15 5.97 10.47
CA ASP A 26 7.82 5.51 10.88
C ASP A 26 7.21 6.32 12.03
N LEU A 27 8.03 6.95 12.88
CA LEU A 27 7.60 7.74 14.04
C LEU A 27 7.63 9.25 13.80
N LYS A 28 7.97 9.69 12.58
CA LYS A 28 7.91 11.11 12.23
C LYS A 28 6.47 11.56 12.01
N LYS A 29 6.25 12.85 12.25
CA LYS A 29 4.96 13.51 12.02
C LYS A 29 5.03 14.36 10.77
N VAL A 30 4.06 14.20 9.90
CA VAL A 30 3.78 15.12 8.79
C VAL A 30 2.63 16.01 9.23
N ALA A 31 2.85 17.33 9.27
CA ALA A 31 1.86 18.31 9.71
C ALA A 31 1.21 17.97 11.07
N GLY A 32 2.01 17.50 12.02
CA GLY A 32 1.56 17.18 13.36
C GLY A 32 0.94 15.78 13.56
N LYS A 33 0.73 15.02 12.50
CA LYS A 33 0.13 13.68 12.50
C LYS A 33 1.19 12.61 12.16
N TYR A 34 1.22 11.50 12.89
CA TYR A 34 2.11 10.38 12.57
C TYR A 34 1.73 9.72 11.22
N LEU A 35 2.73 9.23 10.48
CA LEU A 35 2.48 8.60 9.17
C LEU A 35 1.50 7.43 9.24
N ILE A 36 1.55 6.63 10.28
CA ILE A 36 0.63 5.52 10.50
C ILE A 36 -0.84 5.97 10.61
N GLU A 37 -1.10 7.15 11.15
CA GLU A 37 -2.46 7.68 11.29
C GLU A 37 -3.08 8.00 9.93
N TYR A 38 -2.29 8.48 8.95
CA TYR A 38 -2.77 8.69 7.58
C TYR A 38 -3.25 7.38 6.95
N THR A 39 -2.52 6.29 7.19
CA THR A 39 -2.87 4.96 6.67
C THR A 39 -4.11 4.39 7.38
N VAL A 40 -4.21 4.54 8.69
CA VAL A 40 -5.39 4.11 9.47
C VAL A 40 -6.64 4.87 8.99
N GLU A 41 -6.57 6.20 8.84
CA GLU A 41 -7.67 7.00 8.34
C GLU A 41 -8.10 6.58 6.93
N LEU A 42 -7.14 6.35 6.04
CA LEU A 42 -7.41 5.90 4.69
C LEU A 42 -8.16 4.56 4.68
N LEU A 43 -7.66 3.56 5.40
CA LEU A 43 -8.29 2.24 5.47
C LEU A 43 -9.69 2.31 6.08
N ASN A 44 -9.86 3.06 7.17
CA ASN A 44 -11.15 3.25 7.83
C ASN A 44 -12.13 4.07 7.00
N SER A 45 -11.64 4.87 6.04
CA SER A 45 -12.51 5.63 5.14
C SER A 45 -13.22 4.78 4.10
N SER A 46 -12.68 3.59 3.77
CA SER A 46 -13.26 2.70 2.79
C SER A 46 -14.45 1.91 3.36
N SER A 47 -15.60 1.99 2.71
CA SER A 47 -16.78 1.18 3.08
C SER A 47 -16.64 -0.31 2.74
N PHE A 48 -15.62 -0.69 1.98
CA PHE A 48 -15.32 -2.08 1.67
C PHE A 48 -14.55 -2.78 2.79
N ILE A 49 -13.80 -2.04 3.60
CA ILE A 49 -12.96 -2.58 4.67
C ILE A 49 -13.78 -2.67 5.95
N GLN A 50 -13.95 -3.88 6.49
CA GLN A 50 -14.70 -4.12 7.72
C GLN A 50 -13.85 -3.88 8.97
N GLU A 51 -12.55 -4.14 8.89
CA GLU A 51 -11.65 -4.04 10.04
C GLU A 51 -10.27 -3.58 9.59
N THR A 52 -9.65 -2.68 10.36
CA THR A 52 -8.24 -2.28 10.19
C THR A 52 -7.42 -2.88 11.33
N VAL A 53 -6.34 -3.57 11.00
CA VAL A 53 -5.48 -4.26 11.95
C VAL A 53 -4.04 -3.76 11.84
N ILE A 54 -3.47 -3.34 12.97
CA ILE A 54 -2.04 -3.10 13.13
C ILE A 54 -1.41 -4.38 13.64
N TYR A 55 -0.51 -4.94 12.85
CA TYR A 55 0.18 -6.19 13.15
C TYR A 55 1.62 -5.88 13.57
N SER A 56 1.84 -5.86 14.87
CA SER A 56 3.11 -5.45 15.49
C SER A 56 3.39 -6.30 16.73
N SER A 57 4.65 -6.63 16.97
CA SER A 57 5.11 -7.30 18.20
C SER A 57 5.00 -6.39 19.44
N ASN A 58 4.97 -5.08 19.24
CA ASN A 58 4.95 -4.10 20.30
C ASN A 58 3.64 -3.29 20.30
N LYS A 59 2.81 -3.51 21.33
CA LYS A 59 1.54 -2.79 21.52
C LYS A 59 1.71 -1.28 21.73
N GLU A 60 2.90 -0.80 22.05
CA GLU A 60 3.18 0.63 22.20
C GLU A 60 2.94 1.43 20.91
N VAL A 61 2.90 0.78 19.74
CA VAL A 61 2.48 1.41 18.47
C VAL A 61 1.14 2.12 18.60
N MET A 62 0.23 1.64 19.43
CA MET A 62 -1.07 2.26 19.65
C MET A 62 -1.02 3.66 20.27
N LYS A 63 0.11 4.05 20.88
CA LYS A 63 0.33 5.41 21.39
C LYS A 63 0.48 6.47 20.29
N TYR A 64 0.74 6.02 19.05
CA TYR A 64 0.95 6.87 17.87
C TYR A 64 -0.29 6.97 16.99
N ILE A 65 -1.45 6.59 17.52
CA ILE A 65 -2.73 6.57 16.82
C ILE A 65 -3.77 7.21 17.72
N SER A 66 -4.67 8.00 17.13
CA SER A 66 -5.78 8.60 17.87
C SER A 66 -6.63 7.53 18.55
N GLU A 67 -7.02 7.76 19.81
CA GLU A 67 -7.91 6.88 20.57
C GLU A 67 -9.31 6.77 19.94
N GLU A 68 -9.68 7.72 19.07
CA GLU A 68 -10.96 7.72 18.35
C GLU A 68 -10.92 6.83 17.08
N SER A 69 -9.75 6.34 16.69
CA SER A 69 -9.60 5.51 15.49
C SER A 69 -10.10 4.08 15.75
N ASP A 70 -10.97 3.58 14.88
CA ASP A 70 -11.39 2.17 14.91
C ASP A 70 -10.31 1.29 14.30
N VAL A 71 -9.40 0.80 15.14
CA VAL A 71 -8.27 -0.02 14.72
C VAL A 71 -7.94 -1.05 15.80
N LYS A 72 -7.65 -2.27 15.39
CA LYS A 72 -7.24 -3.36 16.27
C LYS A 72 -5.72 -3.54 16.26
N HIS A 73 -5.14 -3.76 17.43
CA HIS A 73 -3.79 -4.29 17.54
C HIS A 73 -3.83 -5.81 17.62
N LEU A 74 -3.07 -6.47 16.75
CA LEU A 74 -2.82 -7.91 16.81
C LEU A 74 -1.33 -8.13 17.05
N ASN A 75 -1.01 -8.93 18.06
CA ASN A 75 0.37 -9.22 18.40
C ASN A 75 1.04 -10.11 17.35
N ARG A 76 2.15 -9.65 16.78
CA ARG A 76 3.00 -10.36 15.84
C ARG A 76 4.16 -11.04 16.58
N PRO A 77 4.60 -12.24 16.17
CA PRO A 77 5.83 -12.82 16.70
C PRO A 77 7.04 -11.90 16.49
N GLU A 78 7.85 -11.69 17.53
CA GLU A 78 9.08 -10.86 17.46
C GLU A 78 10.09 -11.39 16.44
N SER A 79 10.05 -12.67 16.10
CA SER A 79 10.91 -13.26 15.05
C SER A 79 10.72 -12.61 13.67
N LEU A 80 9.59 -11.94 13.46
CA LEU A 80 9.29 -11.17 12.24
C LEU A 80 9.77 -9.70 12.30
N ASP A 81 10.42 -9.29 13.38
CA ASP A 81 10.95 -7.94 13.57
C ASP A 81 12.41 -7.86 13.12
N ASN A 82 12.65 -8.08 11.85
CA ASN A 82 13.97 -7.87 11.26
C ASN A 82 13.87 -7.56 9.76
N GLU A 83 14.86 -6.86 9.24
CA GLU A 83 14.92 -6.38 7.86
C GLU A 83 14.95 -7.48 6.79
N LYS A 84 15.27 -8.72 7.16
CA LYS A 84 15.36 -9.85 6.23
C LYS A 84 14.01 -10.55 6.01
N VAL A 85 13.04 -10.25 6.85
CA VAL A 85 11.70 -10.84 6.74
C VAL A 85 10.97 -10.26 5.55
N LEU A 86 10.47 -11.15 4.70
CA LEU A 86 9.69 -10.76 3.53
C LEU A 86 8.24 -10.46 3.93
N LEU A 87 7.59 -9.58 3.18
CA LEU A 87 6.16 -9.29 3.38
C LEU A 87 5.29 -10.55 3.27
N GLU A 88 5.68 -11.48 2.42
CA GLU A 88 5.01 -12.78 2.25
C GLU A 88 5.06 -13.65 3.51
N GLU A 89 6.12 -13.55 4.30
CA GLU A 89 6.23 -14.26 5.59
C GLU A 89 5.30 -13.61 6.62
N ILE A 90 5.19 -12.28 6.62
CA ILE A 90 4.26 -11.53 7.47
C ILE A 90 2.81 -11.90 7.12
N ILE A 91 2.45 -11.93 5.82
CA ILE A 91 1.12 -12.32 5.38
C ILE A 91 0.83 -13.78 5.74
N SER A 92 1.82 -14.68 5.57
CA SER A 92 1.67 -16.09 5.91
C SER A 92 1.40 -16.32 7.39
N GLN A 93 2.08 -15.56 8.26
CA GLN A 93 1.82 -15.61 9.70
C GLN A 93 0.46 -14.98 10.04
N PHE A 94 0.13 -13.85 9.43
CA PHE A 94 -1.16 -13.18 9.64
C PHE A 94 -2.35 -14.09 9.27
N LEU A 95 -2.23 -14.89 8.21
CA LEU A 95 -3.22 -15.90 7.82
C LEU A 95 -3.49 -16.97 8.90
N ASN A 96 -2.50 -17.26 9.74
CA ASN A 96 -2.67 -18.19 10.86
C ASN A 96 -3.37 -17.52 12.05
N ASP A 97 -3.21 -16.22 12.19
CA ASP A 97 -3.64 -15.45 13.35
C ASP A 97 -5.00 -14.75 13.12
N TYR A 98 -5.38 -14.55 11.84
CA TYR A 98 -6.56 -13.74 11.49
C TYR A 98 -7.27 -14.25 10.23
N ASP A 99 -8.60 -14.23 10.25
CA ASP A 99 -9.41 -14.64 9.09
C ASP A 99 -9.85 -13.46 8.23
N PHE A 100 -9.76 -13.63 6.91
CA PHE A 100 -10.16 -12.66 5.90
C PHE A 100 -10.36 -13.36 4.54
N ASP A 101 -11.05 -12.72 3.60
CA ASP A 101 -11.16 -13.16 2.21
C ASP A 101 -10.28 -12.31 1.29
N ILE A 102 -10.22 -11.00 1.56
CA ILE A 102 -9.38 -10.04 0.84
C ILE A 102 -8.54 -9.27 1.87
N LEU A 103 -7.24 -9.22 1.63
CA LEU A 103 -6.30 -8.45 2.43
C LEU A 103 -5.89 -7.18 1.70
N VAL A 104 -6.01 -6.03 2.38
CA VAL A 104 -5.47 -4.74 1.94
C VAL A 104 -4.23 -4.46 2.77
N LEU A 105 -3.07 -4.82 2.24
CA LEU A 105 -1.78 -4.60 2.89
C LEU A 105 -1.27 -3.21 2.56
N MET A 106 -1.04 -2.39 3.58
CA MET A 106 -0.47 -1.05 3.41
C MET A 106 0.66 -0.80 4.40
N ARG A 107 1.78 -0.29 3.87
CA ARG A 107 2.88 0.24 4.68
C ARG A 107 2.72 1.76 4.81
N PRO A 108 2.99 2.36 5.99
CA PRO A 108 2.61 3.75 6.29
C PRO A 108 3.57 4.81 5.70
N PHE A 109 4.12 4.60 4.50
CA PHE A 109 5.08 5.50 3.88
C PHE A 109 4.52 6.31 2.70
N CYS A 110 3.24 6.10 2.32
CA CYS A 110 2.53 6.83 1.28
C CYS A 110 1.27 7.50 1.85
N PRO A 111 1.40 8.69 2.48
CA PRO A 111 0.28 9.31 3.18
C PRO A 111 -0.81 9.86 2.26
N PHE A 112 -0.56 9.97 0.95
CA PHE A 112 -1.45 10.64 0.01
C PHE A 112 -2.25 9.71 -0.91
N ILE A 113 -2.23 8.39 -0.65
CA ILE A 113 -3.08 7.44 -1.37
C ILE A 113 -4.55 7.80 -1.17
N ARG A 114 -5.34 7.74 -2.26
CA ARG A 114 -6.76 8.10 -2.23
C ARG A 114 -7.62 6.90 -1.83
N LYS A 115 -8.73 7.22 -1.17
CA LYS A 115 -9.79 6.24 -0.91
C LYS A 115 -10.28 5.58 -2.20
N SER A 116 -10.53 6.36 -3.26
CA SER A 116 -10.99 5.84 -4.55
C SER A 116 -10.02 4.83 -5.17
N THR A 117 -8.71 5.03 -5.00
CA THR A 117 -7.69 4.08 -5.46
C THR A 117 -7.82 2.74 -4.75
N ILE A 118 -7.97 2.74 -3.43
CA ILE A 118 -8.15 1.52 -2.63
C ILE A 118 -9.46 0.83 -3.00
N ASP A 119 -10.55 1.59 -3.08
CA ASP A 119 -11.88 1.06 -3.42
C ASP A 119 -11.92 0.41 -4.82
N GLU A 120 -11.29 1.02 -5.83
CA GLU A 120 -11.17 0.43 -7.16
C GLU A 120 -10.39 -0.89 -7.15
N CYS A 121 -9.27 -0.93 -6.42
CA CYS A 121 -8.47 -2.14 -6.27
C CYS A 121 -9.26 -3.27 -5.59
N ILE A 122 -9.95 -2.98 -4.49
CA ILE A 122 -10.79 -3.95 -3.79
C ILE A 122 -11.90 -4.45 -4.70
N ASN A 123 -12.59 -3.53 -5.39
CA ASN A 123 -13.70 -3.87 -6.28
C ASN A 123 -13.27 -4.77 -7.44
N SER A 124 -12.05 -4.59 -7.99
CA SER A 124 -11.54 -5.43 -9.07
C SER A 124 -11.41 -6.89 -8.64
N ILE A 125 -11.09 -7.14 -7.36
CA ILE A 125 -10.97 -8.47 -6.78
C ILE A 125 -12.34 -9.02 -6.38
N LYS A 126 -13.18 -8.22 -5.71
CA LYS A 126 -14.55 -8.63 -5.31
C LYS A 126 -15.41 -9.08 -6.50
N THR A 127 -15.24 -8.45 -7.65
CA THR A 127 -15.95 -8.82 -8.88
C THR A 127 -15.35 -10.04 -9.60
N GLY A 128 -14.26 -10.61 -9.08
CA GLY A 128 -13.56 -11.74 -9.69
C GLY A 128 -12.82 -11.40 -11.00
N LYS A 129 -12.70 -10.11 -11.33
CA LYS A 129 -11.99 -9.65 -12.53
C LYS A 129 -10.48 -9.85 -12.39
N ASN A 130 -9.97 -9.63 -11.20
CA ASN A 130 -8.55 -9.80 -10.85
C ASN A 130 -8.43 -10.62 -9.56
N ASP A 131 -7.24 -11.15 -9.27
CA ASP A 131 -6.96 -11.94 -8.07
C ASP A 131 -6.09 -11.19 -7.05
N SER A 132 -5.49 -10.10 -7.51
CA SER A 132 -4.68 -9.18 -6.71
C SER A 132 -4.68 -7.79 -7.35
N ALA A 133 -4.19 -6.79 -6.62
CA ALA A 133 -4.00 -5.43 -7.11
C ALA A 133 -2.81 -4.78 -6.41
N PHE A 134 -2.17 -3.82 -7.07
CA PHE A 134 -1.15 -2.97 -6.46
C PHE A 134 -1.11 -1.60 -7.14
N THR A 135 -0.55 -0.62 -6.44
CA THR A 135 -0.34 0.73 -6.99
C THR A 135 0.99 0.83 -7.71
N ALA A 136 1.01 1.55 -8.84
CA ALA A 136 2.19 1.79 -9.63
C ALA A 136 2.22 3.22 -10.19
N LEU A 137 3.43 3.68 -10.49
CA LEU A 137 3.69 4.92 -11.21
C LEU A 137 4.09 4.62 -12.64
N GLU A 138 3.72 5.50 -13.58
CA GLU A 138 4.20 5.45 -14.96
C GLU A 138 5.20 6.57 -15.24
N PHE A 139 6.33 6.19 -15.82
CA PHE A 139 7.40 7.10 -16.23
C PHE A 139 7.58 7.05 -17.75
N GLN A 140 7.10 8.09 -18.45
CA GLN A 140 7.32 8.25 -19.88
C GLN A 140 8.67 8.94 -20.12
N GLN A 141 9.75 8.22 -19.88
CA GLN A 141 11.12 8.69 -19.96
C GLN A 141 12.00 7.63 -20.62
N PHE A 142 13.16 8.04 -21.21
CA PHE A 142 14.18 7.13 -21.68
C PHE A 142 14.74 6.36 -20.47
N SER A 143 14.44 5.09 -20.39
CA SER A 143 14.75 4.24 -19.23
C SER A 143 15.87 3.25 -19.56
N TRP A 144 16.74 3.00 -18.58
CA TRP A 144 17.87 2.10 -18.69
C TRP A 144 17.82 1.04 -17.59
N PHE A 145 18.18 -0.18 -17.91
CA PHE A 145 18.31 -1.25 -16.95
C PHE A 145 19.64 -1.98 -17.16
N ARG A 146 20.49 -2.00 -16.12
CA ARG A 146 21.82 -2.63 -16.14
C ARG A 146 22.74 -2.18 -17.28
N GLY A 147 22.64 -0.90 -17.66
CA GLY A 147 23.43 -0.31 -18.72
C GLY A 147 22.87 -0.47 -20.14
N GLU A 148 21.71 -1.14 -20.29
CA GLU A 148 21.02 -1.34 -21.55
C GLU A 148 19.73 -0.48 -21.60
N PRO A 149 19.32 0.03 -22.78
CA PRO A 149 18.05 0.73 -22.93
C PRO A 149 16.88 -0.22 -22.71
N LEU A 150 15.88 0.23 -21.92
CA LEU A 150 14.71 -0.57 -21.56
C LEU A 150 13.53 -0.39 -22.54
N ASN A 151 13.24 0.87 -22.91
CA ASN A 151 12.04 1.23 -23.68
C ASN A 151 12.33 2.04 -24.96
N PHE A 152 13.54 1.98 -25.47
CA PHE A 152 13.93 2.60 -26.74
C PHE A 152 15.11 1.85 -27.37
N ASN A 153 15.37 2.10 -28.66
CA ASN A 153 16.50 1.48 -29.40
C ASN A 153 17.57 2.53 -29.68
N ILE A 154 18.82 2.28 -29.25
CA ILE A 154 19.97 3.18 -29.46
C ILE A 154 20.57 3.07 -30.88
N GLU A 155 20.29 1.99 -31.61
CA GLU A 155 20.76 1.79 -32.98
C GLU A 155 19.97 2.59 -34.01
N GLN A 156 18.86 3.20 -33.59
CA GLN A 156 17.98 4.04 -34.40
C GLN A 156 18.01 5.48 -33.90
N PHE A 157 17.50 6.41 -34.71
CA PHE A 157 17.27 7.77 -34.25
C PHE A 157 16.36 7.73 -33.02
N SER A 158 16.78 8.38 -31.92
CA SER A 158 15.98 8.46 -30.68
C SER A 158 14.60 9.00 -30.99
N PRO A 159 13.53 8.33 -30.59
CA PRO A 159 12.18 8.83 -30.77
C PRO A 159 11.97 10.12 -29.95
N LYS A 160 10.96 10.90 -30.31
CA LYS A 160 10.53 11.99 -29.43
C LYS A 160 10.03 11.39 -28.11
N LEU A 161 10.30 12.03 -26.98
CA LEU A 161 9.93 11.54 -25.64
C LEU A 161 8.45 11.11 -25.56
N LYS A 162 7.55 11.87 -26.18
CA LYS A 162 6.10 11.56 -26.22
C LYS A 162 5.75 10.27 -26.96
N ASN A 163 6.68 9.68 -27.69
CA ASN A 163 6.50 8.43 -28.45
C ASN A 163 7.26 7.26 -27.80
N VAL A 164 7.87 7.46 -26.64
CA VAL A 164 8.53 6.41 -25.88
C VAL A 164 7.46 5.73 -25.03
N ASP A 165 7.46 4.41 -24.98
CA ASP A 165 6.56 3.65 -24.11
C ASP A 165 6.86 3.96 -22.64
N ALA A 166 5.81 4.16 -21.84
CA ALA A 166 5.97 4.38 -20.43
C ALA A 166 6.45 3.11 -19.72
N VAL A 167 7.31 3.28 -18.73
CA VAL A 167 7.73 2.21 -17.82
C VAL A 167 6.87 2.27 -16.57
N THR A 168 6.19 1.18 -16.26
CA THR A 168 5.40 1.01 -15.04
C THR A 168 6.30 0.54 -13.92
N VAL A 169 6.31 1.27 -12.80
CA VAL A 169 7.10 0.96 -11.61
C VAL A 169 6.17 0.72 -10.43
N GLU A 170 6.23 -0.50 -9.86
CA GLU A 170 5.48 -0.87 -8.66
C GLU A 170 5.88 0.01 -7.48
N GLN A 171 4.88 0.54 -6.75
CA GLN A 171 5.09 1.36 -5.56
C GLN A 171 5.60 0.54 -4.36
N GLY A 172 5.27 -0.75 -4.29
CA GLY A 172 5.74 -1.64 -3.21
C GLY A 172 5.10 -1.42 -1.82
N LEU A 173 4.20 -0.46 -1.66
CA LEU A 173 3.62 -0.07 -0.37
C LEU A 173 2.15 -0.45 -0.19
N THR A 174 1.43 -0.65 -1.29
CA THR A 174 -0.01 -0.98 -1.30
C THR A 174 -0.24 -2.20 -2.15
N HIS A 175 -0.70 -3.27 -1.52
CA HIS A 175 -1.06 -4.53 -2.18
C HIS A 175 -2.41 -5.00 -1.67
N ILE A 176 -3.26 -5.42 -2.57
CA ILE A 176 -4.53 -6.04 -2.25
C ILE A 176 -4.54 -7.43 -2.87
N ILE A 177 -4.86 -8.45 -2.09
CA ILE A 177 -4.84 -9.82 -2.57
C ILE A 177 -5.96 -10.65 -1.96
N SER A 178 -6.57 -11.52 -2.77
CA SER A 178 -7.48 -12.54 -2.25
C SER A 178 -6.71 -13.62 -1.48
N LYS A 179 -7.30 -14.13 -0.41
CA LYS A 179 -6.75 -15.22 0.40
C LYS A 179 -6.38 -16.43 -0.46
N ASP A 180 -7.28 -16.82 -1.37
CA ASP A 180 -7.06 -17.97 -2.25
C ASP A 180 -5.86 -17.78 -3.18
N SER A 181 -5.71 -16.57 -3.75
CA SER A 181 -4.56 -16.26 -4.60
C SER A 181 -3.25 -16.30 -3.82
N PHE A 182 -3.22 -15.73 -2.60
CA PHE A 182 -2.04 -15.79 -1.76
C PHE A 182 -1.67 -17.22 -1.37
N ILE A 183 -2.64 -18.04 -0.96
CA ILE A 183 -2.41 -19.46 -0.59
C ILE A 183 -1.82 -20.22 -1.78
N LYS A 184 -2.36 -20.00 -2.98
CA LYS A 184 -1.94 -20.67 -4.20
C LYS A 184 -0.56 -20.25 -4.68
N ASN A 185 -0.29 -18.93 -4.71
CA ASN A 185 0.91 -18.37 -5.35
C ASN A 185 2.04 -18.11 -4.35
N LYS A 186 1.77 -18.04 -3.05
CA LYS A 186 2.72 -17.65 -1.99
C LYS A 186 3.39 -16.31 -2.25
N SER A 187 2.68 -15.40 -2.89
CA SER A 187 3.14 -14.07 -3.27
C SER A 187 2.04 -13.04 -3.00
N ARG A 188 2.42 -11.83 -2.64
CA ARG A 188 1.51 -10.69 -2.49
C ARG A 188 0.91 -10.20 -3.80
N ILE A 189 1.47 -10.67 -4.93
CA ILE A 189 0.93 -10.44 -6.28
C ILE A 189 0.50 -11.78 -6.85
N GLY A 190 -0.74 -11.87 -7.28
CA GLY A 190 -1.32 -13.07 -7.86
C GLY A 190 -0.97 -13.26 -9.34
N ALA A 191 -1.68 -14.19 -9.97
CA ALA A 191 -1.46 -14.53 -11.39
C ALA A 191 -2.12 -13.54 -12.37
N ASN A 192 -3.13 -12.79 -11.91
CA ASN A 192 -3.88 -11.82 -12.71
C ASN A 192 -4.07 -10.50 -11.94
N PRO A 193 -2.99 -9.72 -11.74
CA PRO A 193 -3.06 -8.50 -10.94
C PRO A 193 -3.77 -7.35 -11.67
N PHE A 194 -4.50 -6.53 -10.94
CA PHE A 194 -4.92 -5.21 -11.37
C PHE A 194 -3.82 -4.20 -11.03
N VAL A 195 -3.18 -3.63 -12.04
CA VAL A 195 -2.18 -2.57 -11.88
C VAL A 195 -2.88 -1.23 -11.85
N LYS A 196 -3.01 -0.63 -10.67
CA LYS A 196 -3.60 0.70 -10.52
C LYS A 196 -2.53 1.76 -10.69
N ILE A 197 -2.54 2.41 -11.85
CA ILE A 197 -1.68 3.58 -12.08
C ILE A 197 -2.20 4.75 -11.28
N ILE A 198 -1.32 5.36 -10.49
CA ILE A 198 -1.55 6.56 -9.69
C ILE A 198 -0.62 7.68 -10.14
N ASN A 199 -0.96 8.92 -9.81
CA ASN A 199 -0.10 10.06 -10.11
C ASN A 199 1.03 10.20 -9.08
N HIS A 200 2.08 10.98 -9.41
CA HIS A 200 3.25 11.17 -8.57
C HIS A 200 2.96 11.83 -7.21
N PHE A 201 1.91 12.64 -7.13
CA PHE A 201 1.48 13.23 -5.86
C PHE A 201 0.90 12.15 -4.94
N GLU A 202 -0.02 11.34 -5.44
CA GLU A 202 -0.63 10.23 -4.70
C GLU A 202 0.40 9.19 -4.30
N GLY A 203 1.34 8.89 -5.21
CA GLY A 203 2.41 7.94 -5.00
C GLY A 203 3.66 8.51 -4.33
N HIS A 204 3.59 9.68 -3.68
CA HIS A 204 4.73 10.21 -2.95
C HIS A 204 5.07 9.31 -1.76
N GLU A 205 6.22 8.64 -1.85
CA GLU A 205 6.75 7.73 -0.84
C GLU A 205 7.78 8.44 0.02
N ILE A 206 7.66 8.32 1.34
CA ILE A 206 8.59 8.89 2.30
C ILE A 206 9.68 7.86 2.62
N LYS A 207 10.88 8.08 2.10
CA LYS A 207 12.08 7.25 2.27
C LYS A 207 13.16 7.92 3.11
N ASP A 208 13.24 9.23 3.02
CA ASP A 208 14.27 10.04 3.67
C ASP A 208 13.72 11.38 4.18
N ASP A 209 14.61 12.21 4.72
CA ASP A 209 14.25 13.51 5.27
C ASP A 209 13.76 14.51 4.22
N TYR A 210 14.23 14.42 2.97
CA TYR A 210 13.76 15.30 1.89
C TYR A 210 12.34 14.96 1.45
N ASP A 211 12.01 13.68 1.33
CA ASP A 211 10.64 13.23 1.05
C ASP A 211 9.68 13.68 2.16
N TYR A 212 10.16 13.64 3.41
CA TYR A 212 9.42 14.12 4.57
C TYR A 212 9.14 15.63 4.48
N GLU A 213 10.15 16.46 4.16
CA GLU A 213 9.98 17.90 3.97
C GLU A 213 8.99 18.21 2.83
N ILE A 214 9.04 17.46 1.73
CA ILE A 214 8.08 17.56 0.63
C ILE A 214 6.66 17.25 1.11
N ALA A 215 6.48 16.18 1.88
CA ALA A 215 5.18 15.82 2.44
C ALA A 215 4.62 16.91 3.37
N GLU A 216 5.46 17.51 4.22
CA GLU A 216 5.11 18.65 5.08
C GLU A 216 4.62 19.84 4.23
N LEU A 217 5.33 20.19 3.17
CA LEU A 217 4.95 21.28 2.26
C LEU A 217 3.61 20.99 1.57
N ILE A 218 3.39 19.75 1.12
CA ILE A 218 2.16 19.32 0.49
C ILE A 218 0.96 19.54 1.42
N VAL A 219 1.05 19.08 2.67
CA VAL A 219 -0.06 19.21 3.63
C VAL A 219 -0.27 20.67 4.01
N ASN A 220 0.80 21.40 4.34
CA ASN A 220 0.73 22.81 4.76
C ASN A 220 0.25 23.75 3.66
N SER A 221 0.46 23.41 2.37
CA SER A 221 -0.08 24.18 1.25
C SER A 221 -1.59 24.03 1.05
N GLY A 222 -2.23 23.06 1.73
CA GLY A 222 -3.64 22.72 1.55
C GLY A 222 -3.93 21.91 0.27
N MET A 223 -2.89 21.42 -0.42
CA MET A 223 -3.07 20.52 -1.57
C MET A 223 -3.64 19.16 -1.16
N TYR A 224 -3.24 18.67 0.02
CA TYR A 224 -3.82 17.46 0.60
C TYR A 224 -5.00 17.82 1.51
N LYS A 225 -6.16 17.23 1.24
CA LYS A 225 -7.43 17.48 1.96
C LYS A 225 -7.98 16.23 2.65
N GLY A 226 -7.11 15.31 3.02
CA GLY A 226 -7.49 14.01 3.55
C GLY A 226 -7.70 12.95 2.44
N PRO A 227 -8.09 11.72 2.77
CA PRO A 227 -8.17 10.61 1.82
C PRO A 227 -9.26 10.75 0.74
N PHE A 228 -10.10 11.77 0.82
CA PHE A 228 -11.25 12.03 -0.07
C PHE A 228 -10.97 13.07 -1.16
N TYR A 229 -9.75 13.57 -1.30
CA TYR A 229 -9.46 14.54 -2.36
C TYR A 229 -9.50 13.89 -3.75
N GLU A 230 -9.91 14.65 -4.78
CA GLU A 230 -10.00 14.24 -6.19
C GLU A 230 -8.79 14.74 -7.00
#